data_c1c86342ff1b24f434575d0ebbce26b8
#
_entry.id   c1c86342ff1b24f434575d0ebbce26b8
#
_cell.length_a   1.000
_cell.length_b   1.000
_cell.length_c   1.000
_cell.angle_alpha   90.00
_cell.angle_beta   90.00
_cell.angle_gamma   90.00
#
_symmetry.space_group_name_H-M   'P 1'
#
loop_
_entity.id
_entity.type
_entity.pdbx_description
1 polymer ?
#
loop_
_entity_poly.entity_id
_entity_poly.type
_entity_poly.pdbx_seq_one_letter_code
_entity_poly.pdbx_strand_id
1 'polypeptide(L)'
;MSELNITASQIQGEVPVTILHLSGHLHGNTERELLDRARQAQEDGSKYLLLDLSGVEILTSAGLRAIHNIFNLFTPQSDVEIIHQHGEEPYKSPYFKLVCPNPDVYYVLNIAGFLQNLLIYNNMDDAVNSFI
;
A
#
# COMPACT_ATOMS: atom_id res chain seq x y z
N MET A 1 10.09 -5.51 21.84
CA MET A 1 10.37 -6.07 20.50
C MET A 1 9.21 -5.82 19.59
N SER A 2 9.43 -5.20 18.46
CA SER A 2 8.35 -4.92 17.51
C SER A 2 8.02 -6.17 16.70
N GLU A 3 6.73 -6.50 16.59
CA GLU A 3 6.27 -7.61 15.76
C GLU A 3 6.26 -7.25 14.28
N LEU A 4 6.40 -5.97 13.97
CA LEU A 4 6.48 -5.45 12.62
C LEU A 4 7.69 -4.53 12.52
N ASN A 5 8.54 -4.79 11.52
CA ASN A 5 9.65 -3.90 11.18
C ASN A 5 9.29 -3.11 9.94
N ILE A 6 9.49 -1.80 9.99
CA ILE A 6 9.22 -0.89 8.88
C ILE A 6 10.49 -0.13 8.58
N THR A 7 10.98 -0.24 7.34
CA THR A 7 12.08 0.60 6.87
C THR A 7 11.62 1.37 5.66
N ALA A 8 12.12 2.59 5.50
CA ALA A 8 11.72 3.47 4.40
C ALA A 8 12.90 3.71 3.47
N SER A 9 12.62 3.74 2.18
CA SER A 9 13.58 4.16 1.17
C SER A 9 12.88 4.99 0.14
N GLN A 10 13.65 5.70 -0.70
CA GLN A 10 13.10 6.52 -1.77
C GLN A 10 13.79 6.19 -3.07
N ILE A 11 13.02 6.15 -4.14
CA ILE A 11 13.54 5.96 -5.47
C ILE A 11 13.28 7.23 -6.27
N GLN A 12 14.36 7.76 -6.88
CA GLN A 12 14.30 8.96 -7.72
C GLN A 12 14.23 8.51 -9.18
N GLY A 13 13.02 8.35 -9.68
CA GLY A 13 12.76 8.11 -11.09
C GLY A 13 12.13 9.34 -11.73
N GLU A 14 11.24 9.14 -12.69
CA GLU A 14 10.46 10.24 -13.25
C GLU A 14 9.59 10.90 -12.19
N VAL A 15 9.10 10.11 -11.23
CA VAL A 15 8.43 10.61 -10.04
C VAL A 15 9.13 10.04 -8.82
N PRO A 16 9.26 10.82 -7.72
CA PRO A 16 9.84 10.29 -6.49
C PRO A 16 8.83 9.36 -5.81
N VAL A 17 9.28 8.14 -5.50
CA VAL A 17 8.45 7.13 -4.84
C VAL A 17 9.03 6.80 -3.48
N THR A 18 8.21 6.88 -2.45
CA THR A 18 8.58 6.41 -1.11
C THR A 18 8.17 4.95 -0.99
N ILE A 19 9.11 4.12 -0.53
CA ILE A 19 8.85 2.70 -0.33
C ILE A 19 8.90 2.41 1.17
N LEU A 20 7.84 1.80 1.69
CA LEU A 20 7.83 1.27 3.05
C LEU A 20 8.00 -0.24 2.96
N HIS A 21 9.12 -0.74 3.45
CA HIS A 21 9.43 -2.17 3.50
C HIS A 21 8.96 -2.75 4.82
N LEU A 22 8.04 -3.70 4.77
CA LEU A 22 7.48 -4.32 5.95
C LEU A 22 7.98 -5.76 6.10
N SER A 23 8.27 -6.16 7.34
CA SER A 23 8.54 -7.56 7.64
C SER A 23 7.93 -7.89 8.99
N GLY A 24 7.39 -9.11 9.11
CA GLY A 24 6.78 -9.59 10.34
C GLY A 24 5.28 -9.72 10.25
N HIS A 25 4.58 -9.24 11.27
CA HIS A 25 3.14 -9.45 11.42
C HIS A 25 2.39 -8.11 11.36
N LEU A 26 1.47 -8.01 10.43
CA LEU A 26 0.61 -6.83 10.31
C LEU A 26 -0.78 -7.19 10.85
N HIS A 27 -1.06 -6.80 12.08
CA HIS A 27 -2.27 -7.12 12.80
C HIS A 27 -2.66 -5.97 13.75
N GLY A 28 -3.60 -6.24 14.66
CA GLY A 28 -4.19 -5.21 15.52
C GLY A 28 -3.20 -4.43 16.37
N ASN A 29 -2.10 -5.05 16.80
CA ASN A 29 -1.10 -4.38 17.63
C ASN A 29 -0.11 -3.54 16.81
N THR A 30 -0.03 -3.74 15.51
CA THR A 30 0.95 -3.06 14.65
C THR A 30 0.33 -2.17 13.58
N GLU A 31 -1.00 -2.21 13.40
CA GLU A 31 -1.66 -1.44 12.35
C GLU A 31 -1.42 0.06 12.47
N ARG A 32 -1.41 0.57 13.71
CA ARG A 32 -1.22 2.00 13.93
C ARG A 32 0.18 2.45 13.55
N GLU A 33 1.18 1.63 13.84
CA GLU A 33 2.57 1.92 13.49
C GLU A 33 2.71 2.11 11.98
N LEU A 34 2.09 1.23 11.21
CA LEU A 34 2.12 1.35 9.75
C LEU A 34 1.40 2.63 9.29
N LEU A 35 0.21 2.90 9.82
CA LEU A 35 -0.55 4.08 9.41
C LEU A 35 0.20 5.37 9.76
N ASP A 36 0.84 5.42 10.92
CA ASP A 36 1.62 6.59 11.33
C ASP A 36 2.82 6.83 10.41
N ARG A 37 3.48 5.75 9.96
CA ARG A 37 4.60 5.88 9.03
C ARG A 37 4.13 6.37 7.66
N ALA A 38 2.98 5.92 7.19
CA ALA A 38 2.42 6.40 5.93
C ALA A 38 2.02 7.87 6.02
N ARG A 39 1.43 8.28 7.14
CA ARG A 39 1.11 9.70 7.37
C ARG A 39 2.35 10.55 7.39
N GLN A 40 3.40 10.09 8.05
CA GLN A 40 4.66 10.81 8.09
C GLN A 40 5.24 11.00 6.70
N ALA A 41 5.20 9.97 5.86
CA ALA A 41 5.66 10.08 4.48
C ALA A 41 4.86 11.14 3.71
N GLN A 42 3.54 11.17 3.89
CA GLN A 42 2.70 12.17 3.23
C GLN A 42 3.02 13.58 3.72
N GLU A 43 3.19 13.76 5.03
CA GLU A 43 3.54 15.06 5.61
C GLU A 43 4.90 15.55 5.12
N ASP A 44 5.83 14.62 4.87
CA ASP A 44 7.15 14.95 4.32
C ASP A 44 7.12 15.26 2.83
N GLY A 45 5.95 15.19 2.20
CA GLY A 45 5.76 15.57 0.81
C GLY A 45 5.62 14.41 -0.17
N SER A 46 5.60 13.17 0.30
CA SER A 46 5.44 12.01 -0.56
C SER A 46 4.04 11.97 -1.15
N LYS A 47 3.96 11.82 -2.46
CA LYS A 47 2.72 11.71 -3.20
C LYS A 47 2.52 10.30 -3.74
N TYR A 48 3.59 9.55 -3.92
CA TYR A 48 3.59 8.18 -4.42
C TYR A 48 4.16 7.26 -3.36
N LEU A 49 3.42 6.24 -3.00
CA LEU A 49 3.80 5.30 -1.95
C LEU A 49 3.72 3.87 -2.48
N LEU A 50 4.79 3.12 -2.28
CA LEU A 50 4.83 1.69 -2.57
C LEU A 50 5.00 0.94 -1.26
N LEU A 51 4.05 0.08 -0.94
CA LEU A 51 4.08 -0.73 0.27
C LEU A 51 4.58 -2.11 -0.07
N ASP A 52 5.76 -2.45 0.45
CA ASP A 52 6.41 -3.73 0.18
C ASP A 52 6.05 -4.73 1.27
N LEU A 53 5.23 -5.69 0.92
CA LEU A 53 4.77 -6.74 1.83
C LEU A 53 5.59 -8.04 1.71
N SER A 54 6.73 -7.99 1.02
CA SER A 54 7.54 -9.20 0.78
C SER A 54 7.93 -9.92 2.06
N GLY A 55 8.16 -9.19 3.14
CA GLY A 55 8.54 -9.75 4.43
C GLY A 55 7.39 -10.01 5.39
N VAL A 56 6.15 -9.72 4.97
CA VAL A 56 4.99 -9.91 5.84
C VAL A 56 4.57 -11.38 5.84
N GLU A 57 4.50 -11.96 7.04
CA GLU A 57 4.12 -13.35 7.22
C GLU A 57 2.64 -13.51 7.55
N ILE A 58 2.09 -12.55 8.32
CA ILE A 58 0.71 -12.58 8.76
C ILE A 58 0.05 -11.25 8.46
N LEU A 59 -1.13 -11.31 7.82
CA LEU A 59 -1.96 -10.15 7.54
C LEU A 59 -3.37 -10.45 8.04
N THR A 60 -3.85 -9.63 8.98
CA THR A 60 -5.17 -9.78 9.59
C THR A 60 -6.12 -8.70 9.09
N SER A 61 -7.39 -8.77 9.53
CA SER A 61 -8.39 -7.76 9.18
C SER A 61 -7.98 -6.37 9.66
N ALA A 62 -7.29 -6.26 10.80
CA ALA A 62 -6.75 -4.98 11.26
C ALA A 62 -5.68 -4.44 10.32
N GLY A 63 -4.82 -5.32 9.80
CA GLY A 63 -3.83 -4.95 8.80
C GLY A 63 -4.47 -4.49 7.50
N LEU A 64 -5.52 -5.18 7.06
CA LEU A 64 -6.29 -4.78 5.89
C LEU A 64 -6.89 -3.38 6.07
N ARG A 65 -7.39 -3.09 7.27
CA ARG A 65 -7.94 -1.78 7.58
C ARG A 65 -6.89 -0.69 7.48
N ALA A 66 -5.68 -0.95 7.96
CA ALA A 66 -4.57 -0.01 7.85
C ALA A 66 -4.25 0.28 6.37
N ILE A 67 -4.20 -0.76 5.54
CA ILE A 67 -3.95 -0.59 4.11
C ILE A 67 -5.06 0.24 3.46
N HIS A 68 -6.31 -0.02 3.81
CA HIS A 68 -7.44 0.75 3.29
C HIS A 68 -7.35 2.23 3.70
N ASN A 69 -6.98 2.49 4.96
CA ASN A 69 -6.81 3.86 5.43
C ASN A 69 -5.68 4.58 4.70
N ILE A 70 -4.60 3.87 4.36
CA ILE A 70 -3.51 4.44 3.56
C ILE A 70 -3.99 4.76 2.15
N PHE A 71 -4.78 3.88 1.55
CA PHE A 71 -5.40 4.14 0.25
C PHE A 71 -6.19 5.46 0.28
N ASN A 72 -7.03 5.63 1.30
CA ASN A 72 -7.80 6.87 1.45
C ASN A 72 -6.89 8.09 1.64
N LEU A 73 -5.83 7.93 2.42
CA LEU A 73 -4.88 9.01 2.70
C LEU A 73 -4.18 9.51 1.44
N PHE A 74 -3.86 8.61 0.51
CA PHE A 74 -3.13 8.93 -0.72
C PHE A 74 -4.06 9.15 -1.93
N THR A 75 -5.37 9.11 -1.73
CA THR A 75 -6.34 9.35 -2.81
C THR A 75 -6.75 10.83 -2.81
N PRO A 76 -6.41 11.60 -3.86
CA PRO A 76 -6.81 13.00 -3.93
C PRO A 76 -8.34 13.17 -4.00
N GLN A 77 -8.84 14.31 -3.56
CA GLN A 77 -10.27 14.60 -3.58
C GLN A 77 -10.87 14.49 -4.99
N SER A 78 -10.12 14.91 -5.99
CA SER A 78 -10.56 14.79 -7.39
C SER A 78 -10.79 13.33 -7.81
N ASP A 79 -9.98 12.41 -7.28
CA ASP A 79 -10.11 10.99 -7.58
C ASP A 79 -11.26 10.34 -6.82
N VAL A 80 -11.60 10.87 -5.64
CA VAL A 80 -12.76 10.38 -4.89
C VAL A 80 -14.04 10.53 -5.72
N GLU A 81 -14.16 11.63 -6.45
CA GLU A 81 -15.31 11.85 -7.33
C GLU A 81 -15.34 10.83 -8.49
N ILE A 82 -14.18 10.50 -9.04
CA ILE A 82 -14.06 9.49 -10.09
C ILE A 82 -14.53 8.13 -9.57
N ILE A 83 -14.13 7.77 -8.36
CA ILE A 83 -14.54 6.50 -7.75
C ILE A 83 -16.06 6.39 -7.65
N HIS A 84 -16.72 7.47 -7.28
CA HIS A 84 -18.18 7.48 -7.11
C HIS A 84 -18.94 7.50 -8.45
N GLN A 85 -18.32 7.97 -9.52
CA GLN A 85 -18.96 8.10 -10.82
C GLN A 85 -18.82 6.86 -11.70
N HIS A 86 -17.77 6.05 -11.45
CA HIS A 86 -17.49 4.89 -12.29
C HIS A 86 -18.22 3.65 -11.84
N GLY A 87 -19.13 3.14 -12.68
CA GLY A 87 -19.86 1.91 -12.41
C GLY A 87 -19.26 0.66 -13.03
N GLU A 88 -18.51 0.77 -14.12
CA GLU A 88 -18.08 -0.39 -14.90
C GLU A 88 -16.61 -0.78 -14.71
N GLU A 89 -15.73 0.19 -14.53
CA GLU A 89 -14.32 -0.09 -14.33
C GLU A 89 -13.89 0.38 -12.95
N PRO A 90 -13.30 -0.51 -12.13
CA PRO A 90 -12.84 -0.09 -10.81
C PRO A 90 -11.69 0.90 -10.94
N TYR A 91 -11.72 1.92 -10.08
CA TYR A 91 -10.63 2.87 -9.95
C TYR A 91 -9.38 2.13 -9.44
N LYS A 92 -8.25 2.32 -10.09
CA LYS A 92 -6.96 1.81 -9.63
C LYS A 92 -6.07 2.99 -9.26
N SER A 93 -5.60 3.01 -8.01
CA SER A 93 -4.79 4.13 -7.52
C SER A 93 -3.45 4.22 -8.26
N PRO A 94 -3.13 5.37 -8.86
CA PRO A 94 -1.78 5.59 -9.40
C PRO A 94 -0.78 6.02 -8.34
N TYR A 95 -1.24 6.33 -7.13
CA TYR A 95 -0.41 6.92 -6.07
C TYR A 95 0.02 5.91 -5.02
N PHE A 96 -0.74 4.86 -4.79
CA PHE A 96 -0.48 3.86 -3.77
C PHE A 96 -0.59 2.47 -4.36
N LYS A 97 0.50 1.72 -4.32
CA LYS A 97 0.58 0.37 -4.89
C LYS A 97 1.24 -0.57 -3.89
N LEU A 98 1.08 -1.87 -4.12
CA LEU A 98 1.58 -2.90 -3.21
C LEU A 98 2.51 -3.86 -3.97
N VAL A 99 3.51 -4.38 -3.23
CA VAL A 99 4.30 -5.53 -3.67
C VAL A 99 3.99 -6.68 -2.72
N CYS A 100 3.52 -7.80 -3.23
CA CYS A 100 3.17 -8.95 -2.41
C CYS A 100 3.47 -10.25 -3.16
N PRO A 101 4.69 -10.81 -3.01
CA PRO A 101 5.03 -12.07 -3.66
C PRO A 101 4.54 -13.30 -2.90
N ASN A 102 4.16 -13.15 -1.61
CA ASN A 102 3.69 -14.27 -0.80
C ASN A 102 2.25 -14.63 -1.19
N PRO A 103 1.99 -15.85 -1.72
CA PRO A 103 0.65 -16.22 -2.17
C PRO A 103 -0.40 -16.25 -1.05
N ASP A 104 0.00 -16.57 0.17
CA ASP A 104 -0.95 -16.62 1.30
C ASP A 104 -1.44 -15.21 1.66
N VAL A 105 -0.54 -14.25 1.70
CA VAL A 105 -0.90 -12.85 1.97
C VAL A 105 -1.68 -12.27 0.80
N TYR A 106 -1.26 -12.58 -0.43
CA TYR A 106 -1.97 -12.15 -1.63
C TYR A 106 -3.42 -12.64 -1.61
N TYR A 107 -3.62 -13.89 -1.19
CA TYR A 107 -4.96 -14.46 -1.11
C TYR A 107 -5.87 -13.67 -0.17
N VAL A 108 -5.34 -13.25 0.99
CA VAL A 108 -6.09 -12.42 1.94
C VAL A 108 -6.49 -11.09 1.30
N LEU A 109 -5.56 -10.45 0.57
CA LEU A 109 -5.84 -9.19 -0.12
C LEU A 109 -6.93 -9.38 -1.18
N ASN A 110 -6.88 -10.50 -1.91
CA ASN A 110 -7.84 -10.80 -2.95
C ASN A 110 -9.25 -10.96 -2.41
N ILE A 111 -9.42 -11.79 -1.37
CA ILE A 111 -10.77 -12.03 -0.82
C ILE A 111 -11.33 -10.79 -0.13
N ALA A 112 -10.48 -9.88 0.33
CA ALA A 112 -10.91 -8.62 0.92
C ALA A 112 -11.28 -7.56 -0.13
N GLY A 113 -11.09 -7.85 -1.41
CA GLY A 113 -11.48 -6.94 -2.49
C GLY A 113 -10.46 -5.87 -2.83
N PHE A 114 -9.24 -5.93 -2.29
CA PHE A 114 -8.23 -4.91 -2.55
C PHE A 114 -7.74 -4.88 -3.99
N LEU A 115 -7.89 -5.99 -4.72
CA LEU A 115 -7.50 -6.03 -6.14
C LEU A 115 -8.35 -5.12 -7.02
N GLN A 116 -9.50 -4.67 -6.54
CA GLN A 116 -10.37 -3.78 -7.30
C GLN A 116 -9.82 -2.36 -7.39
N ASN A 117 -9.18 -1.88 -6.33
CA ASN A 117 -8.74 -0.48 -6.25
C ASN A 117 -7.23 -0.31 -6.16
N LEU A 118 -6.47 -1.39 -5.95
CA LEU A 118 -5.03 -1.33 -5.82
C LEU A 118 -4.36 -2.26 -6.80
N LEU A 119 -3.27 -1.79 -7.40
CA LEU A 119 -2.40 -2.63 -8.20
C LEU A 119 -1.42 -3.34 -7.27
N ILE A 120 -1.37 -4.66 -7.37
CA ILE A 120 -0.53 -5.49 -6.51
C ILE A 120 0.44 -6.25 -7.42
N TYR A 121 1.73 -6.01 -7.21
CA TYR A 121 2.80 -6.61 -8.01
C TYR A 121 3.45 -7.74 -7.22
N ASN A 122 3.98 -8.73 -7.92
CA ASN A 122 4.66 -9.85 -7.28
C ASN A 122 6.17 -9.66 -7.17
N ASN A 123 6.69 -8.55 -7.70
CA ASN A 123 8.11 -8.22 -7.56
C ASN A 123 8.29 -6.70 -7.54
N MET A 124 9.43 -6.29 -6.95
CA MET A 124 9.73 -4.88 -6.74
C MET A 124 9.98 -4.13 -8.05
N ASP A 125 10.69 -4.76 -9.00
CA ASP A 125 11.07 -4.08 -10.24
C ASP A 125 9.84 -3.64 -11.04
N ASP A 126 8.86 -4.54 -11.20
CA ASP A 126 7.63 -4.22 -11.92
C ASP A 126 6.85 -3.12 -11.20
N ALA A 127 6.80 -3.18 -9.88
CA ALA A 127 6.08 -2.19 -9.08
C ALA A 127 6.69 -0.79 -9.23
N VAL A 128 8.01 -0.69 -9.12
CA VAL A 128 8.72 0.59 -9.26
C VAL A 128 8.54 1.16 -10.66
N ASN A 129 8.67 0.33 -11.67
CA ASN A 129 8.55 0.76 -13.06
C ASN A 129 7.13 1.23 -13.40
N SER A 130 6.14 0.78 -12.65
CA SER A 130 4.74 1.15 -12.89
C SER A 130 4.41 2.60 -12.55
N PHE A 131 5.28 3.29 -11.81
CA PHE A 131 5.07 4.70 -11.43
C PHE A 131 5.57 5.69 -12.49
N ILE A 132 6.02 5.21 -13.61
CA ILE A 132 6.50 6.07 -14.70
C ILE A 132 5.33 6.65 -15.49
#